data_9aae4bb7264a44fb6d19ae49165f5367
#
_entry.id   9aae4bb7264a44fb6d19ae49165f5367
#
_cell.length_a   1.000
_cell.length_b   1.000
_cell.length_c   1.000
_cell.angle_alpha   90.00
_cell.angle_beta   90.00
_cell.angle_gamma   90.00
#
_symmetry.space_group_name_H-M   'P 1'
#
loop_
_entity.id
_entity.type
_entity.pdbx_description
1 polymer ?
#
loop_
_entity_poly.entity_id
_entity_poly.type
_entity_poly.pdbx_seq_one_letter_code
_entity_poly.pdbx_strand_id
1 'polypeptide(L)'
;MKTTILLLASFAIGGCSVAARSPDMYRDDTGKVLATRKDEIHSCYDNLLKSTPGVGGHVTVKFEVDNAHGKISNVTVDKANTTAPDAVSDCVTRHIEGLTLSPPDTHLGQGSWTYEFVAPSTPAAATTPGT
;
A
#
# COMPACT_ATOMS: atom_id res chain seq x y z
N MET A 1 -65.77 8.11 18.19
CA MET A 1 -64.41 8.49 18.47
C MET A 1 -63.50 7.77 17.43
N LYS A 2 -63.00 8.48 16.41
CA LYS A 2 -62.13 7.91 15.39
C LYS A 2 -60.69 8.25 15.74
N THR A 3 -59.93 7.27 16.19
CA THR A 3 -58.50 7.41 16.51
C THR A 3 -57.68 7.28 15.23
N THR A 4 -57.15 8.40 14.73
CA THR A 4 -56.28 8.43 13.60
C THR A 4 -54.83 8.14 14.07
N ILE A 5 -54.29 6.97 13.69
CA ILE A 5 -52.91 6.61 13.95
C ILE A 5 -52.06 7.22 12.85
N LEU A 6 -51.22 8.18 13.24
CA LEU A 6 -50.22 8.81 12.34
C LEU A 6 -48.97 7.91 12.33
N LEU A 7 -48.74 7.17 11.24
CA LEU A 7 -47.49 6.46 10.99
C LEU A 7 -46.43 7.47 10.58
N LEU A 8 -45.49 7.74 11.47
CA LEU A 8 -44.25 8.44 11.15
C LEU A 8 -43.31 7.47 10.41
N ALA A 9 -43.18 7.61 9.10
CA ALA A 9 -42.17 6.93 8.31
C ALA A 9 -40.82 7.61 8.57
N SER A 10 -39.92 6.98 9.33
CA SER A 10 -38.56 7.42 9.50
C SER A 10 -37.78 7.11 8.22
N PHE A 11 -37.51 8.11 7.42
CA PHE A 11 -36.54 8.05 6.31
C PHE A 11 -35.14 8.00 6.90
N ALA A 12 -34.53 6.82 6.92
CA ALA A 12 -33.10 6.69 7.14
C ALA A 12 -32.37 7.21 5.89
N ILE A 13 -31.89 8.45 5.95
CA ILE A 13 -30.99 9.01 4.95
C ILE A 13 -29.66 8.29 5.16
N GLY A 14 -29.37 7.29 4.34
CA GLY A 14 -28.05 6.68 4.22
C GLY A 14 -27.09 7.74 3.67
N GLY A 15 -26.46 8.50 4.57
CA GLY A 15 -25.43 9.45 4.21
C GLY A 15 -24.25 8.67 3.62
N CYS A 16 -23.86 8.97 2.37
CA CYS A 16 -22.52 8.65 1.86
C CYS A 16 -21.51 9.35 2.77
N SER A 17 -20.94 8.63 3.71
CA SER A 17 -19.91 9.18 4.59
C SER A 17 -18.61 9.33 3.81
N VAL A 18 -18.37 10.53 3.31
CA VAL A 18 -17.07 10.96 2.81
C VAL A 18 -16.22 11.24 4.05
N ALA A 19 -15.08 10.61 4.17
CA ALA A 19 -14.20 10.82 5.31
C ALA A 19 -13.28 12.01 5.05
N ALA A 20 -13.25 12.98 5.99
CA ALA A 20 -12.18 13.97 6.07
C ALA A 20 -11.13 13.41 7.04
N ARG A 21 -9.96 12.98 6.54
CA ARG A 21 -8.89 12.41 7.35
C ARG A 21 -7.88 13.47 7.76
N SER A 22 -7.41 13.37 9.00
CA SER A 22 -6.17 14.05 9.37
C SER A 22 -4.97 13.40 8.65
N PRO A 23 -3.82 14.08 8.53
CA PRO A 23 -2.62 13.48 7.91
C PRO A 23 -2.22 12.14 8.51
N ASP A 24 -2.31 11.98 9.83
CA ASP A 24 -1.98 10.72 10.52
C ASP A 24 -2.97 9.61 10.18
N MET A 25 -4.27 9.90 10.22
CA MET A 25 -5.30 8.94 9.81
C MET A 25 -5.14 8.54 8.34
N TYR A 26 -4.83 9.50 7.48
CA TYR A 26 -4.60 9.24 6.06
C TYR A 26 -3.43 8.29 5.85
N ARG A 27 -2.33 8.53 6.56
CA ARG A 27 -1.14 7.68 6.53
C ARG A 27 -1.44 6.26 7.03
N ASP A 28 -2.12 6.13 8.16
CA ASP A 28 -2.45 4.83 8.76
C ASP A 28 -3.40 4.01 7.86
N ASP A 29 -4.44 4.64 7.34
CA ASP A 29 -5.39 3.96 6.47
C ASP A 29 -4.77 3.57 5.13
N THR A 30 -3.96 4.44 4.54
CA THR A 30 -3.19 4.13 3.34
C THR A 30 -2.22 2.99 3.60
N GLY A 31 -1.52 2.99 4.73
CA GLY A 31 -0.63 1.91 5.14
C GLY A 31 -1.32 0.56 5.23
N LYS A 32 -2.55 0.51 5.75
CA LYS A 32 -3.38 -0.72 5.79
C LYS A 32 -3.72 -1.21 4.37
N VAL A 33 -4.07 -0.30 3.47
CA VAL A 33 -4.35 -0.65 2.07
C VAL A 33 -3.11 -1.20 1.38
N LEU A 34 -1.95 -0.55 1.53
CA LEU A 34 -0.69 -1.01 0.97
C LEU A 34 -0.26 -2.37 1.54
N ALA A 35 -0.53 -2.61 2.83
CA ALA A 35 -0.22 -3.88 3.49
C ALA A 35 -1.00 -5.07 2.92
N THR A 36 -2.14 -4.85 2.26
CA THR A 36 -2.90 -5.92 1.59
C THR A 36 -2.13 -6.58 0.45
N ARG A 37 -1.08 -5.93 -0.07
CA ARG A 37 -0.23 -6.44 -1.16
C ARG A 37 1.14 -6.93 -0.70
N LYS A 38 1.33 -7.05 0.59
CA LYS A 38 2.60 -7.47 1.16
C LYS A 38 3.06 -8.81 0.61
N ASP A 39 2.17 -9.78 0.55
CA ASP A 39 2.52 -11.15 0.14
C ASP A 39 2.84 -11.23 -1.35
N GLU A 40 2.11 -10.51 -2.20
CA GLU A 40 2.39 -10.45 -3.64
C GLU A 40 3.71 -9.74 -3.93
N ILE A 41 4.01 -8.64 -3.23
CA ILE A 41 5.29 -7.93 -3.34
C ILE A 41 6.43 -8.83 -2.87
N HIS A 42 6.27 -9.53 -1.75
CA HIS A 42 7.26 -10.50 -1.28
C HIS A 42 7.47 -11.64 -2.27
N SER A 43 6.40 -12.22 -2.80
CA SER A 43 6.49 -13.30 -3.79
C SER A 43 7.22 -12.86 -5.07
N CYS A 44 6.97 -11.63 -5.52
CA CYS A 44 7.70 -11.04 -6.64
C CYS A 44 9.20 -10.89 -6.32
N TYR A 45 9.52 -10.38 -5.14
CA TYR A 45 10.90 -10.23 -4.67
C TYR A 45 11.61 -11.57 -4.49
N ASP A 46 10.97 -12.58 -3.90
CA ASP A 46 11.52 -13.92 -3.74
C ASP A 46 11.87 -14.56 -5.10
N ASN A 47 11.07 -14.30 -6.12
CA ASN A 47 11.36 -14.77 -7.47
C ASN A 47 12.59 -14.06 -8.07
N LEU A 48 12.79 -12.78 -7.75
CA LEU A 48 14.02 -12.05 -8.15
C LEU A 48 15.26 -12.61 -7.46
N LEU A 49 15.18 -12.98 -6.20
CA LEU A 49 16.28 -13.58 -5.44
C LEU A 49 16.78 -14.89 -6.06
N LYS A 50 15.92 -15.65 -6.74
CA LYS A 50 16.31 -16.89 -7.44
C LYS A 50 17.25 -16.63 -8.61
N SER A 51 17.06 -15.53 -9.31
CA SER A 51 17.88 -15.14 -10.46
C SER A 51 19.00 -14.16 -10.10
N THR A 52 18.81 -13.37 -9.06
CA THR A 52 19.75 -12.36 -8.60
C THR A 52 19.90 -12.44 -7.08
N PRO A 53 20.65 -13.43 -6.57
CA PRO A 53 20.89 -13.57 -5.14
C PRO A 53 21.55 -12.33 -4.54
N GLY A 54 21.14 -11.97 -3.33
CA GLY A 54 21.70 -10.83 -2.61
C GLY A 54 21.10 -9.47 -2.99
N VAL A 55 20.18 -9.41 -3.96
CA VAL A 55 19.49 -8.17 -4.29
C VAL A 55 18.64 -7.69 -3.12
N GLY A 56 18.69 -6.40 -2.81
CA GLY A 56 17.94 -5.80 -1.71
C GLY A 56 18.10 -4.29 -1.71
N GLY A 57 17.68 -3.66 -0.66
CA GLY A 57 17.68 -2.22 -0.47
C GLY A 57 16.30 -1.70 -0.15
N HIS A 58 16.10 -0.40 -0.26
CA HIS A 58 14.77 0.18 -0.07
C HIS A 58 14.23 0.80 -1.35
N VAL A 59 12.91 0.77 -1.47
CA VAL A 59 12.15 1.38 -2.55
C VAL A 59 11.22 2.41 -1.95
N THR A 60 11.40 3.66 -2.33
CA THR A 60 10.47 4.74 -1.97
C THR A 60 9.63 5.10 -3.19
N VAL A 61 8.31 5.04 -3.01
CA VAL A 61 7.33 5.39 -4.03
C VAL A 61 6.55 6.61 -3.62
N LYS A 62 6.15 7.41 -4.60
CA LYS A 62 5.19 8.51 -4.49
C LYS A 62 3.95 8.15 -5.28
N PHE A 63 2.80 8.52 -4.79
CA PHE A 63 1.51 8.21 -5.43
C PHE A 63 0.46 9.25 -5.09
N GLU A 64 -0.61 9.25 -5.86
CA GLU A 64 -1.81 10.03 -5.61
C GLU A 64 -2.97 9.09 -5.25
N VAL A 65 -3.92 9.62 -4.47
CA VAL A 65 -5.18 8.94 -4.13
C VAL A 65 -6.32 9.86 -4.53
N ASP A 66 -7.10 9.46 -5.52
CA ASP A 66 -8.18 10.31 -6.01
C ASP A 66 -9.30 10.43 -4.96
N ASN A 67 -9.97 11.59 -4.96
CA ASN A 67 -11.03 11.90 -4.01
C ASN A 67 -12.42 11.40 -4.46
N ALA A 68 -12.55 10.91 -5.67
CA ALA A 68 -13.83 10.40 -6.17
C ALA A 68 -14.05 8.94 -5.76
N HIS A 69 -13.01 8.12 -5.86
CA HIS A 69 -13.08 6.68 -5.63
C HIS A 69 -12.04 6.16 -4.63
N GLY A 70 -11.10 7.01 -4.20
CA GLY A 70 -9.99 6.62 -3.33
C GLY A 70 -8.93 5.77 -4.02
N LYS A 71 -8.87 5.80 -5.36
CA LYS A 71 -7.94 4.97 -6.12
C LYS A 71 -6.52 5.51 -6.05
N ILE A 72 -5.56 4.63 -5.74
CA ILE A 72 -4.12 4.92 -5.84
C ILE A 72 -3.70 4.89 -7.30
N SER A 73 -3.10 5.97 -7.75
CA SER A 73 -2.65 6.19 -9.12
C SER A 73 -1.37 7.03 -9.17
N ASN A 74 -0.81 7.19 -10.38
CA ASN A 74 0.41 7.95 -10.59
C ASN A 74 1.57 7.48 -9.70
N VAL A 75 1.68 6.16 -9.53
CA VAL A 75 2.75 5.57 -8.72
C VAL A 75 4.09 5.75 -9.43
N THR A 76 4.98 6.47 -8.79
CA THR A 76 6.32 6.75 -9.29
C THR A 76 7.38 6.40 -8.26
N VAL A 77 8.54 5.93 -8.73
CA VAL A 77 9.68 5.64 -7.86
C VAL A 77 10.45 6.92 -7.58
N ASP A 78 10.63 7.24 -6.31
CA ASP A 78 11.53 8.31 -5.89
C ASP A 78 12.97 7.82 -5.96
N LYS A 79 13.61 8.03 -7.10
CA LYS A 79 14.98 7.54 -7.35
C LYS A 79 16.02 8.10 -6.38
N ALA A 80 15.81 9.31 -5.86
CA ALA A 80 16.73 9.91 -4.89
C ALA A 80 16.70 9.20 -3.52
N ASN A 81 15.57 8.59 -3.20
CA ASN A 81 15.33 7.87 -1.95
C ASN A 81 15.09 6.37 -2.17
N THR A 82 15.66 5.81 -3.22
CA THR A 82 15.58 4.38 -3.55
C THR A 82 16.98 3.84 -3.77
N THR A 83 17.33 2.76 -3.07
CA THR A 83 18.62 2.07 -3.22
C THR A 83 18.49 0.71 -3.90
N ALA A 84 17.31 0.12 -3.90
CA ALA A 84 17.03 -1.14 -4.57
C ALA A 84 17.07 -0.97 -6.11
N PRO A 85 17.46 -2.01 -6.86
CA PRO A 85 17.44 -1.97 -8.33
C PRO A 85 16.01 -1.86 -8.89
N ASP A 86 15.90 -1.43 -10.13
CA ASP A 86 14.62 -1.21 -10.82
C ASP A 86 13.71 -2.43 -10.80
N ALA A 87 14.26 -3.65 -10.92
CA ALA A 87 13.47 -4.88 -10.86
C ALA A 87 12.70 -5.05 -9.54
N VAL A 88 13.28 -4.62 -8.40
CA VAL A 88 12.60 -4.61 -7.10
C VAL A 88 11.54 -3.49 -7.04
N SER A 89 11.88 -2.31 -7.57
CA SER A 89 10.93 -1.20 -7.67
C SER A 89 9.70 -1.55 -8.50
N ASP A 90 9.88 -2.31 -9.57
CA ASP A 90 8.79 -2.80 -10.43
C ASP A 90 7.85 -3.78 -9.70
N CYS A 91 8.37 -4.58 -8.77
CA CYS A 91 7.54 -5.42 -7.91
C CYS A 91 6.59 -4.57 -7.05
N VAL A 92 7.10 -3.47 -6.50
CA VAL A 92 6.30 -2.58 -5.66
C VAL A 92 5.26 -1.83 -6.49
N THR A 93 5.69 -1.09 -7.51
CA THR A 93 4.81 -0.21 -8.28
C THR A 93 3.65 -0.96 -8.93
N ARG A 94 3.93 -2.14 -9.47
CA ARG A 94 2.92 -2.98 -10.13
C ARG A 94 1.82 -3.46 -9.21
N HIS A 95 2.15 -3.72 -7.95
CA HIS A 95 1.20 -4.28 -6.98
C HIS A 95 0.41 -3.22 -6.20
N ILE A 96 0.88 -1.98 -6.15
CA ILE A 96 0.16 -0.92 -5.43
C ILE A 96 -0.67 0.00 -6.33
N GLU A 97 -0.36 0.08 -7.63
CA GLU A 97 -1.17 0.81 -8.60
C GLU A 97 -2.60 0.25 -8.64
N GLY A 98 -3.59 1.12 -8.55
CA GLY A 98 -5.00 0.74 -8.63
C GLY A 98 -5.64 0.25 -7.33
N LEU A 99 -4.90 0.20 -6.21
CA LEU A 99 -5.49 -0.06 -4.90
C LEU A 99 -6.46 1.05 -4.51
N THR A 100 -7.42 0.74 -3.65
CA THR A 100 -8.48 1.68 -3.28
C THR A 100 -8.51 1.91 -1.78
N LEU A 101 -8.43 3.17 -1.38
CA LEU A 101 -8.68 3.64 -0.02
C LEU A 101 -10.18 3.89 0.16
N SER A 102 -10.82 3.16 1.05
CA SER A 102 -12.27 3.27 1.27
C SER A 102 -12.58 3.61 2.74
N PRO A 103 -13.50 4.54 3.00
CA PRO A 103 -14.15 5.44 2.03
C PRO A 103 -13.14 6.43 1.40
N PRO A 104 -13.42 7.00 0.21
CA PRO A 104 -12.55 8.03 -0.37
C PRO A 104 -12.51 9.27 0.53
N ASP A 105 -11.42 10.03 0.45
CA ASP A 105 -11.29 11.30 1.18
C ASP A 105 -11.95 12.45 0.40
N THR A 106 -12.23 13.56 1.10
CA THR A 106 -12.79 14.77 0.49
C THR A 106 -11.81 15.48 -0.43
N HIS A 107 -10.51 15.22 -0.28
CA HIS A 107 -9.43 15.87 -1.00
C HIS A 107 -8.57 14.85 -1.75
N LEU A 108 -7.96 15.31 -2.84
CA LEU A 108 -6.90 14.56 -3.50
C LEU A 108 -5.76 14.32 -2.51
N GLY A 109 -5.42 13.05 -2.29
CA GLY A 109 -4.30 12.66 -1.43
C GLY A 109 -3.01 12.54 -2.22
N GLN A 110 -1.90 12.88 -1.57
CA GLN A 110 -0.56 12.59 -2.05
C GLN A 110 0.19 11.87 -0.94
N GLY A 111 0.82 10.75 -1.29
CA GLY A 111 1.54 9.91 -0.33
C GLY A 111 2.91 9.52 -0.82
N SER A 112 3.76 9.19 0.15
CA SER A 112 5.04 8.53 -0.08
C SER A 112 5.16 7.36 0.87
N TRP A 113 5.69 6.25 0.38
CA TRP A 113 5.87 5.04 1.18
C TRP A 113 7.18 4.35 0.84
N THR A 114 7.87 3.85 1.87
CA THR A 114 9.14 3.15 1.71
C THR A 114 9.00 1.69 2.10
N TYR A 115 9.44 0.81 1.23
CA TYR A 115 9.55 -0.63 1.45
C TYR A 115 11.01 -1.01 1.64
N GLU A 116 11.29 -1.85 2.63
CA GLU A 116 12.61 -2.41 2.90
C GLU A 116 12.68 -3.87 2.45
N PHE A 117 13.74 -4.20 1.72
CA PHE A 117 14.03 -5.54 1.22
C PHE A 117 15.41 -5.98 1.71
N VAL A 118 15.42 -6.98 2.56
CA VAL A 118 16.66 -7.54 3.11
C VAL A 118 16.85 -8.94 2.51
N ALA A 119 17.91 -9.09 1.71
CA ALA A 119 18.25 -10.40 1.19
C ALA A 119 18.65 -11.35 2.34
N PRO A 120 18.24 -12.63 2.29
CA PRO A 120 18.72 -13.63 3.25
C PRO A 120 20.24 -13.68 3.24
N SER A 121 20.88 -13.61 4.40
CA SER A 121 22.31 -13.84 4.52
C SER A 121 22.58 -15.29 4.14
N THR A 122 23.45 -15.51 3.14
CA THR A 122 23.96 -16.85 2.86
C THR A 122 24.77 -17.31 4.08
N PRO A 123 24.47 -18.48 4.69
CA PRO A 123 25.33 -18.99 5.75
C PRO A 123 26.75 -19.09 5.18
N ALA A 124 27.71 -18.46 5.86
CA ALA A 124 29.10 -18.63 5.52
C ALA A 124 29.38 -20.13 5.52
N ALA A 125 29.89 -20.67 4.38
CA ALA A 125 30.29 -22.07 4.29
C ALA A 125 31.26 -22.33 5.44
N ALA A 126 30.88 -23.25 6.34
CA ALA A 126 31.76 -23.67 7.43
C ALA A 126 33.05 -24.22 6.80
N THR A 127 34.15 -23.47 6.93
CA THR A 127 35.45 -23.94 6.54
C THR A 127 35.81 -25.08 7.54
N THR A 128 35.71 -26.29 7.06
CA THR A 128 36.20 -27.46 7.83
C THR A 128 37.71 -27.28 7.96
N PRO A 129 38.29 -27.18 9.16
CA PRO A 129 39.73 -27.19 9.28
C PRO A 129 40.21 -28.60 8.90
N GLY A 130 40.91 -28.67 7.78
CA GLY A 130 41.60 -29.90 7.38
C GLY A 130 42.66 -30.25 8.42
N THR A 131 42.60 -31.49 8.88
CA THR A 131 43.61 -32.16 9.70
C THR A 131 44.85 -32.48 8.85
#